data_8ee959e3077430ca2111e4e454eda518
#
_entry.id   8ee959e3077430ca2111e4e454eda518
#
_cell.length_a   1.000
_cell.length_b   1.000
_cell.length_c   1.000
_cell.angle_alpha   90.00
_cell.angle_beta   90.00
_cell.angle_gamma   90.00
#
_symmetry.space_group_name_H-M   'P 1'
#
loop_
_entity.id
_entity.type
_entity.pdbx_description
1 polymer ?
#
loop_
_entity_poly.entity_id
_entity_poly.type
_entity_poly.pdbx_seq_one_letter_code
_entity_poly.pdbx_strand_id
1 'polypeptide(L)'
;MSLAELESTIAAMVQKGRGILAADESTPTIAKRFAAIGVESTEENRRVWRSLLAGTEGLGDYISGLILFEESLGQNSDQQTTIPEAAWAQKIVPGIKVDKGKIPLALSPGDLITQGLDGLAERLRVYKAQGARFAKWREVYAIDQNVPSQHGIAANAEMLARYAAVCQAEGLVPIVEPEVLMDGSHDIERHAEVTEAVQQAVFAALARHNVVLELMILKPNMVLPGNEYRRAEPDQVASATLKVLKRCVPAAVPSINFLSGGQTPVEATANLNALNQQAPNAPWQLTISYGRALQQPALQAWQGKAENSDAAQQALLKRARLNHLAMLGEYLPAMESD
;
A
#
# COMPACT_ATOMS: atom_id res chain seq x y z
N MET A 1 21.62 -1.99 14.62
CA MET A 1 20.19 -2.30 14.40
C MET A 1 19.54 -2.40 15.78
N SER A 2 18.54 -1.57 16.06
CA SER A 2 17.71 -1.76 17.26
C SER A 2 16.50 -2.59 16.87
N LEU A 3 16.56 -3.91 17.10
CA LEU A 3 15.42 -4.81 16.89
C LEU A 3 14.16 -4.32 17.64
N ALA A 4 14.34 -3.80 18.85
CA ALA A 4 13.25 -3.29 19.67
C ALA A 4 12.45 -2.15 19.01
N GLU A 5 13.09 -1.28 18.22
CA GLU A 5 12.36 -0.24 17.48
C GLU A 5 11.50 -0.84 16.36
N LEU A 6 12.02 -1.83 15.64
CA LEU A 6 11.27 -2.53 14.58
C LEU A 6 10.11 -3.32 15.17
N GLU A 7 10.34 -4.05 16.25
CA GLU A 7 9.29 -4.80 16.97
C GLU A 7 8.18 -3.88 17.48
N SER A 8 8.54 -2.75 18.09
CA SER A 8 7.59 -1.75 18.56
C SER A 8 6.75 -1.17 17.40
N THR A 9 7.38 -0.91 16.26
CA THR A 9 6.68 -0.40 15.07
C THR A 9 5.74 -1.45 14.49
N ILE A 10 6.18 -2.71 14.35
CA ILE A 10 5.32 -3.81 13.90
C ILE A 10 4.12 -3.99 14.84
N ALA A 11 4.34 -3.99 16.15
CA ALA A 11 3.26 -4.11 17.14
C ALA A 11 2.24 -2.96 17.04
N ALA A 12 2.68 -1.75 16.71
CA ALA A 12 1.80 -0.60 16.50
C ALA A 12 1.03 -0.68 15.18
N MET A 13 1.63 -1.26 14.13
CA MET A 13 1.04 -1.32 12.78
C MET A 13 0.16 -2.55 12.57
N VAL A 14 0.52 -3.71 13.11
CA VAL A 14 -0.17 -4.98 12.90
C VAL A 14 -1.19 -5.19 14.01
N GLN A 15 -2.37 -4.61 13.82
CA GLN A 15 -3.48 -4.65 14.78
C GLN A 15 -4.74 -5.16 14.07
N LYS A 16 -5.47 -6.08 14.73
CA LYS A 16 -6.69 -6.68 14.16
C LYS A 16 -7.70 -5.61 13.73
N GLY A 17 -8.17 -5.71 12.50
CA GLY A 17 -9.16 -4.80 11.94
C GLY A 17 -8.61 -3.42 11.56
N ARG A 18 -7.30 -3.20 11.60
CA ARG A 18 -6.66 -1.97 11.19
C ARG A 18 -5.80 -2.17 9.96
N GLY A 19 -5.76 -1.18 9.10
CA GLY A 19 -4.97 -1.20 7.88
C GLY A 19 -4.09 0.03 7.71
N ILE A 20 -3.59 0.24 6.51
CA ILE A 20 -2.72 1.35 6.16
C ILE A 20 -3.41 2.25 5.13
N LEU A 21 -3.42 3.56 5.38
CA LEU A 21 -3.77 4.57 4.39
C LEU A 21 -2.51 4.94 3.60
N ALA A 22 -2.53 4.67 2.30
CA ALA A 22 -1.47 5.13 1.40
C ALA A 22 -1.85 6.52 0.85
N ALA A 23 -1.14 7.55 1.31
CA ALA A 23 -1.26 8.94 0.89
C ALA A 23 0.06 9.47 0.30
N ASP A 24 0.76 8.58 -0.40
CA ASP A 24 2.13 8.73 -0.88
C ASP A 24 2.23 9.00 -2.38
N GLU A 25 1.14 9.47 -2.99
CA GLU A 25 1.13 9.81 -4.41
C GLU A 25 2.22 10.84 -4.71
N SER A 26 3.03 10.53 -5.73
CA SER A 26 3.96 11.51 -6.31
C SER A 26 3.22 12.71 -6.88
N THR A 27 3.90 13.84 -7.02
CA THR A 27 3.31 15.08 -7.57
C THR A 27 2.55 14.86 -8.89
N PRO A 28 3.05 14.11 -9.90
CA PRO A 28 2.26 13.83 -11.10
C PRO A 28 1.03 12.97 -10.86
N THR A 29 1.08 12.06 -9.88
CA THR A 29 -0.06 11.17 -9.58
C THR A 29 -1.17 11.92 -8.86
N ILE A 30 -0.85 12.72 -7.84
CA ILE A 30 -1.85 13.52 -7.12
C ILE A 30 -2.45 14.60 -8.03
N ALA A 31 -1.66 15.18 -8.95
CA ALA A 31 -2.14 16.14 -9.93
C ALA A 31 -3.23 15.54 -10.82
N LYS A 32 -3.08 14.31 -11.29
CA LYS A 32 -4.12 13.60 -12.06
C LYS A 32 -5.40 13.39 -11.25
N ARG A 33 -5.28 13.07 -9.95
CA ARG A 33 -6.44 12.90 -9.06
C ARG A 33 -7.16 14.22 -8.80
N PHE A 34 -6.42 15.30 -8.58
CA PHE A 34 -6.98 16.64 -8.39
C PHE A 34 -7.65 17.16 -9.66
N ALA A 35 -7.04 16.95 -10.82
CA ALA A 35 -7.64 17.31 -12.10
C ALA A 35 -9.01 16.66 -12.34
N ALA A 36 -9.19 15.41 -11.88
CA ALA A 36 -10.47 14.70 -11.99
C ALA A 36 -11.61 15.32 -11.17
N ILE A 37 -11.30 16.21 -10.21
CA ILE A 37 -12.26 16.98 -9.39
C ILE A 37 -12.15 18.48 -9.63
N GLY A 38 -11.43 18.91 -10.68
CA GLY A 38 -11.29 20.32 -11.05
C GLY A 38 -10.39 21.14 -10.10
N VAL A 39 -9.52 20.50 -9.33
CA VAL A 39 -8.60 21.17 -8.38
C VAL A 39 -7.20 21.25 -8.97
N GLU A 40 -6.56 22.40 -8.84
CA GLU A 40 -5.17 22.61 -9.23
C GLU A 40 -4.22 21.92 -8.22
N SER A 41 -3.17 21.27 -8.70
CA SER A 41 -2.17 20.62 -7.86
C SER A 41 -1.08 21.60 -7.41
N THR A 42 -1.46 22.63 -6.67
CA THR A 42 -0.52 23.50 -5.97
C THR A 42 0.10 22.79 -4.77
N GLU A 43 1.24 23.27 -4.28
CA GLU A 43 1.83 22.76 -3.05
C GLU A 43 0.86 22.89 -1.86
N GLU A 44 0.16 24.03 -1.76
CA GLU A 44 -0.82 24.28 -0.70
C GLU A 44 -2.00 23.30 -0.77
N ASN A 45 -2.58 23.05 -1.94
CA ASN A 45 -3.68 22.10 -2.07
C ASN A 45 -3.24 20.67 -1.71
N ARG A 46 -1.99 20.29 -2.05
CA ARG A 46 -1.42 19.01 -1.63
C ARG A 46 -1.22 18.94 -0.12
N ARG A 47 -0.70 20.01 0.48
CA ARG A 47 -0.52 20.12 1.93
C ARG A 47 -1.84 20.01 2.68
N VAL A 48 -2.84 20.82 2.28
CA VAL A 48 -4.19 20.81 2.89
C VAL A 48 -4.82 19.41 2.79
N TRP A 49 -4.74 18.78 1.63
CA TRP A 49 -5.25 17.42 1.45
C TRP A 49 -4.59 16.40 2.40
N ARG A 50 -3.27 16.45 2.54
CA ARG A 50 -2.53 15.54 3.43
C ARG A 50 -2.80 15.84 4.90
N SER A 51 -2.92 17.12 5.25
CA SER A 51 -3.34 17.57 6.58
C SER A 51 -4.72 17.04 6.96
N LEU A 52 -5.69 17.15 6.05
CA LEU A 52 -7.05 16.62 6.23
C LEU A 52 -7.01 15.11 6.51
N LEU A 53 -6.28 14.34 5.69
CA LEU A 53 -6.18 12.89 5.88
C LEU A 53 -5.54 12.52 7.21
N ALA A 54 -4.42 13.15 7.57
CA ALA A 54 -3.67 12.86 8.80
C ALA A 54 -4.40 13.28 10.06
N GLY A 55 -5.17 14.39 9.99
CA GLY A 55 -5.89 14.98 11.11
C GLY A 55 -7.34 14.51 11.28
N THR A 56 -7.81 13.53 10.48
CA THR A 56 -9.18 13.02 10.60
C THR A 56 -9.39 12.30 11.93
N GLU A 57 -10.21 12.89 12.79
CA GLU A 57 -10.51 12.34 14.12
C GLU A 57 -11.23 11.00 14.02
N GLY A 58 -10.80 10.02 14.83
CA GLY A 58 -11.33 8.66 14.84
C GLY A 58 -10.79 7.75 13.72
N LEU A 59 -9.99 8.26 12.79
CA LEU A 59 -9.40 7.44 11.71
C LEU A 59 -8.49 6.34 12.28
N GLY A 60 -7.80 6.61 13.38
CA GLY A 60 -6.95 5.65 14.06
C GLY A 60 -7.65 4.41 14.61
N ASP A 61 -8.97 4.38 14.69
CA ASP A 61 -9.72 3.18 15.07
C ASP A 61 -9.70 2.12 13.96
N TYR A 62 -9.47 2.54 12.69
CA TYR A 62 -9.49 1.70 11.50
C TYR A 62 -8.14 1.65 10.78
N ILE A 63 -7.29 2.64 10.97
CA ILE A 63 -6.01 2.82 10.29
C ILE A 63 -4.89 2.85 11.32
N SER A 64 -3.88 2.00 11.12
CA SER A 64 -2.69 1.92 11.98
C SER A 64 -1.46 2.58 11.38
N GLY A 65 -1.41 2.80 10.07
CA GLY A 65 -0.28 3.41 9.39
C GLY A 65 -0.70 4.37 8.28
N LEU A 66 0.10 5.42 8.07
CA LEU A 66 -0.07 6.42 7.02
C LEU A 66 1.22 6.52 6.21
N ILE A 67 1.19 6.14 4.92
CA ILE A 67 2.33 6.33 4.04
C ILE A 67 2.27 7.75 3.47
N LEU A 68 3.30 8.54 3.68
CA LEU A 68 3.43 9.90 3.17
C LEU A 68 4.39 9.96 1.97
N PHE A 69 4.29 11.02 1.18
CA PHE A 69 5.25 11.43 0.19
C PHE A 69 6.30 12.37 0.83
N GLU A 70 7.49 12.45 0.26
CA GLU A 70 8.63 13.22 0.79
C GLU A 70 8.26 14.69 1.10
N GLU A 71 7.53 15.36 0.20
CA GLU A 71 7.02 16.72 0.40
C GLU A 71 6.19 16.82 1.70
N SER A 72 5.22 15.92 1.87
CA SER A 72 4.27 15.95 2.99
C SER A 72 4.90 15.56 4.33
N LEU A 73 5.97 14.76 4.34
CA LEU A 73 6.65 14.39 5.56
C LEU A 73 7.30 15.59 6.24
N GLY A 74 7.74 16.60 5.45
CA GLY A 74 8.35 17.83 5.96
C GLY A 74 7.40 19.00 6.17
N GLN A 75 6.09 18.84 5.86
CA GLN A 75 5.12 19.93 5.93
C GLN A 75 4.37 19.97 7.27
N ASN A 76 3.84 21.15 7.60
CA ASN A 76 2.95 21.34 8.75
C ASN A 76 1.49 21.07 8.36
N SER A 77 0.75 20.53 9.30
CA SER A 77 -0.70 20.38 9.23
C SER A 77 -1.42 21.73 9.48
N ASP A 78 -2.72 21.78 9.25
CA ASP A 78 -3.55 22.95 9.59
C ASP A 78 -3.64 23.19 11.11
N GLN A 79 -3.28 22.21 11.93
CA GLN A 79 -3.20 22.31 13.40
C GLN A 79 -1.84 22.84 13.88
N GLN A 80 -0.99 23.33 12.98
CA GLN A 80 0.36 23.86 13.25
C GLN A 80 1.37 22.87 13.86
N THR A 81 1.05 21.59 13.86
CA THR A 81 1.98 20.49 14.11
C THR A 81 2.47 19.94 12.77
N THR A 82 3.53 19.15 12.74
CA THR A 82 3.91 18.45 11.50
C THR A 82 2.85 17.42 11.10
N ILE A 83 2.73 17.11 9.81
CA ILE A 83 1.80 16.06 9.34
C ILE A 83 2.06 14.71 10.01
N PRO A 84 3.32 14.26 10.23
CA PRO A 84 3.59 13.08 11.06
C PRO A 84 3.05 13.16 12.49
N GLU A 85 3.19 14.31 13.17
CA GLU A 85 2.66 14.49 14.52
C GLU A 85 1.13 14.47 14.54
N ALA A 86 0.48 15.06 13.53
CA ALA A 86 -0.99 14.98 13.38
C ALA A 86 -1.47 13.53 13.25
N ALA A 87 -0.74 12.69 12.47
CA ALA A 87 -1.04 11.26 12.37
C ALA A 87 -0.84 10.53 13.70
N TRP A 88 0.27 10.80 14.41
CA TRP A 88 0.51 10.25 15.75
C TRP A 88 -0.58 10.60 16.76
N ALA A 89 -1.10 11.83 16.71
CA ALA A 89 -2.21 12.26 17.57
C ALA A 89 -3.46 11.40 17.36
N GLN A 90 -3.66 10.86 16.15
CA GLN A 90 -4.71 9.89 15.82
C GLN A 90 -4.28 8.42 16.07
N LYS A 91 -3.13 8.16 16.69
CA LYS A 91 -2.57 6.82 16.91
C LYS A 91 -2.25 6.07 15.59
N ILE A 92 -1.89 6.81 14.56
CA ILE A 92 -1.50 6.31 13.25
C ILE A 92 0.01 6.48 13.08
N VAL A 93 0.71 5.38 12.81
CA VAL A 93 2.17 5.38 12.60
C VAL A 93 2.50 6.06 11.28
N PRO A 94 3.33 7.11 11.23
CA PRO A 94 3.77 7.72 9.96
C PRO A 94 4.83 6.86 9.27
N GLY A 95 4.74 6.79 7.95
CA GLY A 95 5.74 6.15 7.09
C GLY A 95 5.98 6.95 5.82
N ILE A 96 6.91 6.50 5.01
CA ILE A 96 7.43 7.23 3.86
C ILE A 96 7.62 6.36 2.62
N LYS A 97 7.16 6.84 1.46
CA LYS A 97 7.54 6.30 0.16
C LYS A 97 8.95 6.73 -0.18
N VAL A 98 9.87 5.77 -0.35
CA VAL A 98 11.29 6.06 -0.57
C VAL A 98 11.79 5.77 -1.99
N ASP A 99 11.03 5.05 -2.80
CA ASP A 99 11.36 4.86 -4.21
C ASP A 99 11.27 6.18 -5.00
N LYS A 100 12.10 6.30 -6.03
CA LYS A 100 12.19 7.50 -6.90
C LYS A 100 11.51 7.30 -8.27
N GLY A 101 10.62 6.33 -8.37
CA GLY A 101 9.89 6.02 -9.60
C GLY A 101 10.59 4.99 -10.48
N LYS A 102 9.87 4.58 -11.52
CA LYS A 102 10.26 3.47 -12.41
C LYS A 102 10.78 3.98 -13.75
N ILE A 103 11.71 3.23 -14.31
CA ILE A 103 12.28 3.42 -15.66
C ILE A 103 12.27 2.11 -16.43
N PRO A 104 12.40 2.11 -17.76
CA PRO A 104 12.62 0.87 -18.53
C PRO A 104 13.87 0.12 -18.05
N LEU A 105 13.75 -1.20 -17.87
CA LEU A 105 14.89 -2.05 -17.59
C LEU A 105 15.73 -2.20 -18.86
N ALA A 106 17.02 -1.83 -18.78
CA ALA A 106 17.91 -1.87 -19.93
C ALA A 106 18.01 -3.29 -20.52
N LEU A 107 17.95 -3.40 -21.85
CA LEU A 107 17.99 -4.66 -22.60
C LEU A 107 16.88 -5.68 -22.25
N SER A 108 15.79 -5.22 -21.63
CA SER A 108 14.63 -6.03 -21.27
C SER A 108 13.33 -5.34 -21.71
N PRO A 109 12.97 -5.40 -23.00
CA PRO A 109 11.82 -4.68 -23.55
C PRO A 109 10.52 -5.00 -22.82
N GLY A 110 9.81 -3.97 -22.35
CA GLY A 110 8.55 -4.09 -21.62
C GLY A 110 8.70 -4.19 -20.10
N ASP A 111 9.86 -4.64 -19.59
CA ASP A 111 10.12 -4.65 -18.15
C ASP A 111 10.50 -3.25 -17.65
N LEU A 112 10.13 -2.98 -16.42
CA LEU A 112 10.47 -1.77 -15.69
C LEU A 112 11.32 -2.10 -14.47
N ILE A 113 12.08 -1.13 -13.97
CA ILE A 113 12.80 -1.22 -12.71
C ILE A 113 12.66 0.09 -11.93
N THR A 114 12.55 0.00 -10.63
CA THR A 114 12.38 1.18 -9.77
C THR A 114 13.73 1.69 -9.27
N GLN A 115 13.89 3.01 -9.25
CA GLN A 115 15.10 3.70 -8.81
C GLN A 115 15.01 4.15 -7.35
N GLY A 116 16.16 4.47 -6.73
CA GLY A 116 16.24 5.16 -5.44
C GLY A 116 17.03 4.42 -4.36
N LEU A 117 17.81 3.37 -4.70
CA LEU A 117 18.71 2.72 -3.73
C LEU A 117 19.92 3.57 -3.38
N ASP A 118 20.41 4.38 -4.32
CA ASP A 118 21.57 5.23 -4.08
C ASP A 118 21.26 6.27 -3.01
N GLY A 119 22.10 6.36 -1.98
CA GLY A 119 21.92 7.25 -0.83
C GLY A 119 20.67 6.94 0.02
N LEU A 120 20.09 5.71 -0.07
CA LEU A 120 18.88 5.37 0.66
C LEU A 120 19.08 5.41 2.18
N ALA A 121 20.20 4.91 2.70
CA ALA A 121 20.46 4.89 4.13
C ALA A 121 20.47 6.32 4.73
N GLU A 122 21.14 7.26 4.06
CA GLU A 122 21.18 8.66 4.45
C GLU A 122 19.80 9.30 4.44
N ARG A 123 18.99 9.05 3.41
CA ARG A 123 17.61 9.55 3.33
C ARG A 123 16.73 8.96 4.43
N LEU A 124 16.89 7.68 4.74
CA LEU A 124 16.11 7.03 5.81
C LEU A 124 16.38 7.64 7.18
N ARG A 125 17.66 8.01 7.49
CA ARG A 125 17.99 8.71 8.73
C ARG A 125 17.29 10.06 8.84
N VAL A 126 17.25 10.82 7.74
CA VAL A 126 16.52 12.09 7.67
C VAL A 126 15.02 11.89 7.88
N TYR A 127 14.41 10.95 7.16
CA TYR A 127 12.97 10.68 7.28
C TYR A 127 12.59 10.15 8.68
N LYS A 128 13.47 9.34 9.28
CA LYS A 128 13.28 8.86 10.66
C LYS A 128 13.29 10.03 11.65
N ALA A 129 14.20 10.99 11.48
CA ALA A 129 14.26 12.20 12.29
C ALA A 129 13.01 13.09 12.13
N GLN A 130 12.39 13.07 10.93
CA GLN A 130 11.12 13.74 10.64
C GLN A 130 9.88 12.98 11.15
N GLY A 131 10.06 11.84 11.80
CA GLY A 131 8.96 11.08 12.41
C GLY A 131 8.57 9.77 11.73
N ALA A 132 9.10 9.43 10.56
CA ALA A 132 8.81 8.16 9.90
C ALA A 132 9.31 6.97 10.72
N ARG A 133 8.51 5.89 10.76
CA ARG A 133 8.84 4.64 11.45
C ARG A 133 8.86 3.43 10.51
N PHE A 134 8.29 3.57 9.33
CA PHE A 134 8.33 2.57 8.28
C PHE A 134 8.55 3.21 6.91
N ALA A 135 9.01 2.43 5.96
CA ALA A 135 9.22 2.86 4.59
C ALA A 135 8.43 1.97 3.62
N LYS A 136 8.16 2.48 2.41
CA LYS A 136 7.51 1.72 1.34
C LYS A 136 8.29 1.87 0.04
N TRP A 137 8.45 0.74 -0.67
CA TRP A 137 9.03 0.67 -2.01
C TRP A 137 8.18 -0.24 -2.90
N ARG A 138 7.86 0.26 -4.10
CA ARG A 138 7.01 -0.43 -5.08
C ARG A 138 7.80 -0.83 -6.31
N GLU A 139 7.72 -2.11 -6.68
CA GLU A 139 8.04 -2.61 -8.00
C GLU A 139 6.77 -2.96 -8.75
N VAL A 140 6.79 -2.85 -10.08
CA VAL A 140 5.63 -3.16 -10.93
C VAL A 140 5.99 -4.16 -12.01
N TYR A 141 5.08 -5.09 -12.27
CA TYR A 141 5.20 -6.12 -13.28
C TYR A 141 3.98 -6.07 -14.18
N ALA A 142 4.18 -5.72 -15.46
CA ALA A 142 3.12 -5.80 -16.45
C ALA A 142 2.94 -7.26 -16.91
N ILE A 143 1.74 -7.59 -17.39
CA ILE A 143 1.47 -8.87 -18.05
C ILE A 143 1.17 -8.60 -19.52
N ASP A 144 2.02 -9.14 -20.39
CA ASP A 144 1.83 -9.15 -21.84
C ASP A 144 2.53 -10.38 -22.41
N GLN A 145 2.64 -10.49 -23.74
CA GLN A 145 3.16 -11.67 -24.44
C GLN A 145 4.55 -12.14 -23.93
N ASN A 146 5.47 -11.20 -23.62
CA ASN A 146 6.84 -11.49 -23.21
C ASN A 146 7.23 -10.86 -21.84
N VAL A 147 6.28 -10.32 -21.10
CA VAL A 147 6.52 -9.70 -19.80
C VAL A 147 5.55 -10.24 -18.75
N PRO A 148 5.97 -10.27 -17.47
CA PRO A 148 7.33 -9.96 -17.03
C PRO A 148 8.32 -11.05 -17.49
N SER A 149 9.52 -10.64 -17.89
CA SER A 149 10.59 -11.59 -18.19
C SER A 149 11.20 -12.17 -16.91
N GLN A 150 11.89 -13.31 -17.02
CA GLN A 150 12.62 -13.89 -15.89
C GLN A 150 13.69 -12.91 -15.35
N HIS A 151 14.32 -12.14 -16.26
CA HIS A 151 15.28 -11.10 -15.90
C HIS A 151 14.61 -9.96 -15.15
N GLY A 152 13.46 -9.47 -15.63
CA GLY A 152 12.69 -8.41 -14.96
C GLY A 152 12.22 -8.83 -13.56
N ILE A 153 11.72 -10.06 -13.40
CA ILE A 153 11.34 -10.60 -12.10
C ILE A 153 12.53 -10.67 -11.14
N ALA A 154 13.67 -11.20 -11.60
CA ALA A 154 14.85 -11.34 -10.75
C ALA A 154 15.46 -9.98 -10.34
N ALA A 155 15.57 -9.04 -11.30
CA ALA A 155 16.11 -7.71 -11.04
C ALA A 155 15.27 -6.94 -10.00
N ASN A 156 13.94 -6.94 -10.17
CA ASN A 156 13.04 -6.25 -9.25
C ASN A 156 12.97 -6.91 -7.87
N ALA A 157 13.03 -8.24 -7.79
CA ALA A 157 13.10 -8.96 -6.53
C ALA A 157 14.36 -8.59 -5.74
N GLU A 158 15.50 -8.46 -6.44
CA GLU A 158 16.78 -8.03 -5.83
C GLU A 158 16.69 -6.59 -5.31
N MET A 159 16.03 -5.67 -6.04
CA MET A 159 15.83 -4.29 -5.59
C MET A 159 14.99 -4.23 -4.32
N LEU A 160 13.88 -4.98 -4.24
CA LEU A 160 13.02 -5.06 -3.06
C LEU A 160 13.78 -5.60 -1.84
N ALA A 161 14.60 -6.62 -2.03
CA ALA A 161 15.35 -7.22 -0.93
C ALA A 161 16.45 -6.30 -0.40
N ARG A 162 17.20 -5.63 -1.28
CA ARG A 162 18.21 -4.63 -0.91
C ARG A 162 17.59 -3.45 -0.17
N TYR A 163 16.47 -2.94 -0.69
CA TYR A 163 15.70 -1.90 -0.01
C TYR A 163 15.28 -2.32 1.40
N ALA A 164 14.70 -3.51 1.55
CA ALA A 164 14.22 -4.01 2.83
C ALA A 164 15.35 -4.16 3.85
N ALA A 165 16.50 -4.70 3.44
CA ALA A 165 17.68 -4.84 4.28
C ALA A 165 18.22 -3.50 4.77
N VAL A 166 18.29 -2.48 3.90
CA VAL A 166 18.71 -1.11 4.27
C VAL A 166 17.72 -0.49 5.26
N CYS A 167 16.42 -0.66 5.06
CA CYS A 167 15.40 -0.16 6.01
C CYS A 167 15.59 -0.77 7.40
N GLN A 168 15.71 -2.09 7.49
CA GLN A 168 15.91 -2.75 8.78
C GLN A 168 17.22 -2.34 9.44
N ALA A 169 18.29 -2.16 8.67
CA ALA A 169 19.58 -1.68 9.19
C ALA A 169 19.47 -0.27 9.82
N GLU A 170 18.62 0.60 9.25
CA GLU A 170 18.38 1.97 9.75
C GLU A 170 17.24 2.05 10.77
N GLY A 171 16.59 0.92 11.11
CA GLY A 171 15.54 0.83 12.14
C GLY A 171 14.17 1.31 11.66
N LEU A 172 13.86 1.18 10.37
CA LEU A 172 12.53 1.39 9.80
C LEU A 172 11.96 0.05 9.30
N VAL A 173 10.67 -0.19 9.56
CA VAL A 173 9.98 -1.38 9.04
C VAL A 173 9.79 -1.24 7.52
N PRO A 174 10.27 -2.18 6.69
CA PRO A 174 10.03 -2.13 5.26
C PRO A 174 8.64 -2.66 4.89
N ILE A 175 7.91 -1.92 4.07
CA ILE A 175 6.76 -2.44 3.31
C ILE A 175 7.28 -2.81 1.92
N VAL A 176 7.28 -4.10 1.63
CA VAL A 176 7.73 -4.67 0.35
C VAL A 176 6.52 -4.79 -0.57
N GLU A 177 6.51 -4.01 -1.68
CA GLU A 177 5.36 -3.90 -2.59
C GLU A 177 5.68 -4.42 -4.00
N PRO A 178 5.65 -5.76 -4.22
CA PRO A 178 5.69 -6.34 -5.56
C PRO A 178 4.28 -6.33 -6.16
N GLU A 179 4.00 -5.42 -7.09
CA GLU A 179 2.69 -5.29 -7.72
C GLU A 179 2.68 -5.85 -9.13
N VAL A 180 1.93 -6.94 -9.34
CA VAL A 180 1.54 -7.39 -10.67
C VAL A 180 0.32 -6.58 -11.10
N LEU A 181 0.46 -5.88 -12.24
CA LEU A 181 -0.57 -4.97 -12.74
C LEU A 181 -1.76 -5.76 -13.31
N MET A 182 -2.95 -5.20 -13.12
CA MET A 182 -4.18 -5.72 -13.74
C MET A 182 -4.49 -5.05 -15.10
N ASP A 183 -3.54 -4.27 -15.65
CA ASP A 183 -3.69 -3.71 -16.99
C ASP A 183 -3.58 -4.83 -18.04
N GLY A 184 -4.51 -4.85 -19.03
CA GLY A 184 -4.52 -5.83 -20.11
C GLY A 184 -5.71 -6.79 -20.09
N SER A 185 -5.64 -7.83 -20.93
CA SER A 185 -6.73 -8.76 -21.23
C SER A 185 -6.48 -10.20 -20.73
N HIS A 186 -5.53 -10.39 -19.81
CA HIS A 186 -5.21 -11.69 -19.24
C HIS A 186 -6.31 -12.20 -18.30
N ASP A 187 -6.46 -13.52 -18.22
CA ASP A 187 -7.35 -14.17 -17.26
C ASP A 187 -6.75 -14.22 -15.84
N ILE A 188 -7.55 -14.67 -14.89
CA ILE A 188 -7.15 -14.76 -13.48
C ILE A 188 -6.08 -15.82 -13.25
N GLU A 189 -6.05 -16.88 -14.04
CA GLU A 189 -5.08 -17.97 -14.03
C GLU A 189 -3.69 -17.43 -14.40
N ARG A 190 -3.59 -16.66 -15.47
CA ARG A 190 -2.33 -16.02 -15.88
C ARG A 190 -1.83 -15.04 -14.84
N HIS A 191 -2.71 -14.25 -14.25
CA HIS A 191 -2.33 -13.33 -13.17
C HIS A 191 -1.82 -14.09 -11.94
N ALA A 192 -2.44 -15.23 -11.61
CA ALA A 192 -1.99 -16.10 -10.52
C ALA A 192 -0.57 -16.65 -10.77
N GLU A 193 -0.32 -17.17 -11.98
CA GLU A 193 1.00 -17.69 -12.36
C GLU A 193 2.11 -16.64 -12.22
N VAL A 194 1.87 -15.41 -12.74
CA VAL A 194 2.84 -14.32 -12.65
C VAL A 194 3.03 -13.88 -11.20
N THR A 195 1.94 -13.73 -10.44
CA THR A 195 2.01 -13.35 -9.01
C THR A 195 2.79 -14.41 -8.21
N GLU A 196 2.56 -15.70 -8.47
CA GLU A 196 3.30 -16.81 -7.82
C GLU A 196 4.80 -16.72 -8.14
N ALA A 197 5.17 -16.54 -9.41
CA ALA A 197 6.57 -16.42 -9.82
C ALA A 197 7.27 -15.19 -9.19
N VAL A 198 6.59 -14.05 -9.15
CA VAL A 198 7.10 -12.81 -8.53
C VAL A 198 7.30 -13.00 -7.03
N GLN A 199 6.31 -13.55 -6.31
CA GLN A 199 6.41 -13.75 -4.86
C GLN A 199 7.54 -14.74 -4.50
N GLN A 200 7.69 -15.83 -5.24
CA GLN A 200 8.79 -16.78 -5.05
C GLN A 200 10.16 -16.12 -5.20
N ALA A 201 10.34 -15.31 -6.25
CA ALA A 201 11.59 -14.59 -6.50
C ALA A 201 11.87 -13.56 -5.38
N VAL A 202 10.85 -12.84 -4.93
CA VAL A 202 10.97 -11.83 -3.86
C VAL A 202 11.39 -12.49 -2.55
N PHE A 203 10.73 -13.56 -2.10
CA PHE A 203 11.09 -14.21 -0.86
C PHE A 203 12.46 -14.91 -0.92
N ALA A 204 12.84 -15.46 -2.07
CA ALA A 204 14.19 -15.96 -2.29
C ALA A 204 15.25 -14.84 -2.19
N ALA A 205 14.98 -13.66 -2.71
CA ALA A 205 15.86 -12.51 -2.59
C ALA A 205 15.93 -11.97 -1.15
N LEU A 206 14.79 -11.83 -0.46
CA LEU A 206 14.73 -11.41 0.94
C LEU A 206 15.58 -12.32 1.84
N ALA A 207 15.50 -13.64 1.63
CA ALA A 207 16.32 -14.61 2.36
C ALA A 207 17.82 -14.44 2.10
N ARG A 208 18.25 -14.21 0.85
CA ARG A 208 19.66 -13.94 0.51
C ARG A 208 20.20 -12.67 1.16
N HIS A 209 19.34 -11.66 1.37
CA HIS A 209 19.70 -10.40 2.02
C HIS A 209 19.50 -10.40 3.53
N ASN A 210 19.22 -11.56 4.14
CA ASN A 210 19.02 -11.73 5.59
C ASN A 210 17.95 -10.80 6.17
N VAL A 211 16.90 -10.51 5.39
CA VAL A 211 15.77 -9.71 5.86
C VAL A 211 14.99 -10.51 6.90
N VAL A 212 14.74 -9.93 8.07
CA VAL A 212 13.94 -10.52 9.13
C VAL A 212 12.48 -10.41 8.76
N LEU A 213 11.82 -11.53 8.43
CA LEU A 213 10.47 -11.55 7.88
C LEU A 213 9.41 -11.11 8.90
N GLU A 214 9.63 -11.36 10.17
CA GLU A 214 8.76 -10.90 11.28
C GLU A 214 8.74 -9.37 11.43
N LEU A 215 9.71 -8.68 10.83
CA LEU A 215 9.91 -7.24 10.93
C LEU A 215 9.69 -6.52 9.58
N MET A 216 8.83 -7.08 8.74
CA MET A 216 8.40 -6.46 7.47
C MET A 216 6.89 -6.60 7.27
N ILE A 217 6.35 -5.85 6.34
CA ILE A 217 4.98 -5.98 5.85
C ILE A 217 5.02 -6.28 4.35
N LEU A 218 4.26 -7.27 3.91
CA LEU A 218 4.07 -7.54 2.50
C LEU A 218 2.87 -6.73 1.97
N LYS A 219 3.06 -6.01 0.86
CA LYS A 219 1.98 -5.27 0.18
C LYS A 219 1.79 -5.77 -1.26
N PRO A 220 1.11 -6.89 -1.46
CA PRO A 220 0.90 -7.45 -2.78
C PRO A 220 -0.42 -6.95 -3.40
N ASN A 221 -0.58 -7.23 -4.71
CA ASN A 221 -1.88 -7.23 -5.36
C ASN A 221 -2.73 -8.43 -4.90
N MET A 222 -4.05 -8.32 -5.02
CA MET A 222 -4.92 -9.49 -5.10
C MET A 222 -4.76 -10.12 -6.51
N VAL A 223 -5.05 -11.41 -6.64
CA VAL A 223 -5.06 -12.08 -7.95
C VAL A 223 -6.36 -11.74 -8.66
N LEU A 224 -6.24 -11.01 -9.77
CA LEU A 224 -7.38 -10.44 -10.52
C LEU A 224 -7.20 -10.70 -12.02
N PRO A 225 -8.26 -10.87 -12.80
CA PRO A 225 -8.16 -10.80 -14.25
C PRO A 225 -7.79 -9.38 -14.68
N GLY A 226 -7.28 -9.25 -15.89
CA GLY A 226 -7.00 -7.96 -16.52
C GLY A 226 -8.24 -7.07 -16.60
N ASN A 227 -8.03 -5.75 -16.61
CA ASN A 227 -9.13 -4.78 -16.64
C ASN A 227 -9.94 -4.80 -17.97
N GLU A 228 -9.37 -5.39 -19.03
CA GLU A 228 -10.01 -5.63 -20.33
C GLU A 228 -10.64 -7.03 -20.42
N TYR A 229 -10.47 -7.86 -19.38
CA TYR A 229 -11.07 -9.19 -19.29
C TYR A 229 -12.36 -9.17 -18.47
N ARG A 230 -13.12 -10.30 -18.51
CA ARG A 230 -14.31 -10.44 -17.68
C ARG A 230 -13.96 -10.37 -16.20
N ARG A 231 -14.69 -9.54 -15.44
CA ARG A 231 -14.52 -9.43 -13.98
C ARG A 231 -14.76 -10.77 -13.29
N ALA A 232 -13.95 -11.07 -12.29
CA ALA A 232 -14.13 -12.22 -11.41
C ALA A 232 -14.98 -11.84 -10.20
N GLU A 233 -15.76 -12.80 -9.69
CA GLU A 233 -16.50 -12.63 -8.45
C GLU A 233 -15.56 -12.63 -7.24
N PRO A 234 -15.93 -11.98 -6.12
CA PRO A 234 -15.06 -11.88 -4.93
C PRO A 234 -14.57 -13.23 -4.41
N ASP A 235 -15.38 -14.28 -4.45
CA ASP A 235 -14.97 -15.62 -4.02
C ASP A 235 -13.90 -16.23 -4.92
N GLN A 236 -13.94 -15.96 -6.22
CA GLN A 236 -12.92 -16.42 -7.17
C GLN A 236 -11.60 -15.68 -6.93
N VAL A 237 -11.67 -14.36 -6.74
CA VAL A 237 -10.50 -13.52 -6.39
C VAL A 237 -9.85 -14.00 -5.09
N ALA A 238 -10.67 -14.24 -4.05
CA ALA A 238 -10.22 -14.73 -2.76
C ALA A 238 -9.53 -16.09 -2.88
N SER A 239 -10.18 -17.05 -3.56
CA SER A 239 -9.64 -18.41 -3.73
C SER A 239 -8.32 -18.41 -4.49
N ALA A 240 -8.22 -17.66 -5.60
CA ALA A 240 -6.99 -17.55 -6.40
C ALA A 240 -5.87 -16.86 -5.61
N THR A 241 -6.18 -15.76 -4.92
CA THR A 241 -5.21 -15.02 -4.09
C THR A 241 -4.68 -15.87 -2.96
N LEU A 242 -5.55 -16.51 -2.18
CA LEU A 242 -5.16 -17.38 -1.06
C LEU A 242 -4.34 -18.58 -1.52
N LYS A 243 -4.62 -19.15 -2.70
CA LYS A 243 -3.83 -20.23 -3.27
C LYS A 243 -2.38 -19.80 -3.51
N VAL A 244 -2.15 -18.62 -4.09
CA VAL A 244 -0.81 -18.08 -4.34
C VAL A 244 -0.11 -17.76 -3.02
N LEU A 245 -0.79 -17.05 -2.10
CA LEU A 245 -0.20 -16.68 -0.80
C LEU A 245 0.25 -17.89 0.00
N LYS A 246 -0.57 -18.93 0.09
CA LYS A 246 -0.24 -20.18 0.82
C LYS A 246 0.96 -20.93 0.23
N ARG A 247 1.26 -20.73 -1.06
CA ARG A 247 2.41 -21.36 -1.73
C ARG A 247 3.70 -20.57 -1.56
N CYS A 248 3.60 -19.24 -1.42
CA CYS A 248 4.75 -18.35 -1.59
C CYS A 248 5.13 -17.59 -0.34
N VAL A 249 4.15 -17.21 0.51
CA VAL A 249 4.41 -16.31 1.63
C VAL A 249 4.68 -17.10 2.91
N PRO A 250 5.88 -16.96 3.50
CA PRO A 250 6.19 -17.58 4.79
C PRO A 250 5.25 -17.11 5.91
N ALA A 251 4.87 -18.03 6.80
CA ALA A 251 4.04 -17.74 7.96
C ALA A 251 4.68 -16.75 8.96
N ALA A 252 5.99 -16.53 8.85
CA ALA A 252 6.74 -15.57 9.65
C ALA A 252 6.40 -14.10 9.33
N VAL A 253 5.85 -13.81 8.14
CA VAL A 253 5.39 -12.46 7.77
C VAL A 253 4.16 -12.11 8.62
N PRO A 254 4.17 -11.00 9.39
CA PRO A 254 3.08 -10.75 10.34
C PRO A 254 1.79 -10.27 9.66
N SER A 255 1.91 -9.57 8.52
CA SER A 255 0.77 -8.94 7.86
C SER A 255 0.94 -8.86 6.35
N ILE A 256 -0.15 -9.13 5.64
CA ILE A 256 -0.32 -8.93 4.19
C ILE A 256 -1.32 -7.80 4.02
N ASN A 257 -0.82 -6.64 3.55
CA ASN A 257 -1.59 -5.42 3.37
C ASN A 257 -1.83 -5.18 1.89
N PHE A 258 -2.95 -5.65 1.35
CA PHE A 258 -3.22 -5.57 -0.08
C PHE A 258 -3.26 -4.13 -0.61
N LEU A 259 -2.71 -3.91 -1.78
CA LEU A 259 -2.99 -2.70 -2.56
C LEU A 259 -4.36 -2.82 -3.24
N SER A 260 -4.98 -1.69 -3.59
CA SER A 260 -6.27 -1.69 -4.29
C SER A 260 -6.14 -1.84 -5.81
N GLY A 261 -4.98 -1.52 -6.39
CA GLY A 261 -4.71 -1.61 -7.82
C GLY A 261 -5.75 -0.86 -8.66
N GLY A 262 -6.28 -1.50 -9.68
CA GLY A 262 -7.33 -1.00 -10.57
C GLY A 262 -8.76 -1.17 -10.05
N GLN A 263 -8.96 -1.76 -8.88
CA GLN A 263 -10.28 -2.00 -8.30
C GLN A 263 -10.99 -0.70 -7.88
N THR A 264 -12.31 -0.68 -7.97
CA THR A 264 -13.12 0.35 -7.34
C THR A 264 -13.10 0.21 -5.81
N PRO A 265 -13.49 1.24 -5.04
CA PRO A 265 -13.58 1.15 -3.57
C PRO A 265 -14.44 -0.02 -3.10
N VAL A 266 -15.57 -0.26 -3.74
CA VAL A 266 -16.52 -1.33 -3.39
C VAL A 266 -15.96 -2.72 -3.72
N GLU A 267 -15.40 -2.89 -4.94
CA GLU A 267 -14.75 -4.15 -5.34
C GLU A 267 -13.62 -4.53 -4.39
N ALA A 268 -12.73 -3.57 -4.07
CA ALA A 268 -11.61 -3.82 -3.17
C ALA A 268 -12.05 -4.24 -1.77
N THR A 269 -13.15 -3.66 -1.26
CA THR A 269 -13.74 -4.02 0.03
C THR A 269 -14.39 -5.41 -0.02
N ALA A 270 -15.16 -5.72 -1.07
CA ALA A 270 -15.83 -7.02 -1.23
C ALA A 270 -14.80 -8.15 -1.38
N ASN A 271 -13.75 -7.95 -2.18
CA ASN A 271 -12.69 -8.94 -2.36
C ASN A 271 -11.91 -9.18 -1.05
N LEU A 272 -11.60 -8.13 -0.29
CA LEU A 272 -10.97 -8.25 1.03
C LEU A 272 -11.86 -9.04 2.01
N ASN A 273 -13.16 -8.77 2.00
CA ASN A 273 -14.13 -9.48 2.83
C ASN A 273 -14.15 -10.99 2.52
N ALA A 274 -14.23 -11.34 1.24
CA ALA A 274 -14.20 -12.74 0.80
C ALA A 274 -12.90 -13.44 1.20
N LEU A 275 -11.74 -12.75 1.11
CA LEU A 275 -10.45 -13.26 1.58
C LEU A 275 -10.47 -13.62 3.07
N ASN A 276 -10.98 -12.71 3.91
CA ASN A 276 -11.04 -12.94 5.36
C ASN A 276 -12.06 -14.01 5.74
N GLN A 277 -13.20 -14.11 5.03
CA GLN A 277 -14.17 -15.18 5.22
C GLN A 277 -13.63 -16.56 4.86
N GLN A 278 -12.87 -16.67 3.76
CA GLN A 278 -12.29 -17.94 3.31
C GLN A 278 -11.03 -18.36 4.09
N ALA A 279 -10.39 -17.45 4.81
CA ALA A 279 -9.17 -17.72 5.55
C ALA A 279 -9.16 -17.11 6.96
N PRO A 280 -10.15 -17.45 7.82
CA PRO A 280 -10.27 -16.88 9.17
C PRO A 280 -9.10 -17.24 10.08
N ASN A 281 -8.37 -18.30 9.76
CA ASN A 281 -7.20 -18.78 10.50
C ASN A 281 -5.91 -18.67 9.70
N ALA A 282 -5.80 -17.67 8.80
CA ALA A 282 -4.56 -17.39 8.08
C ALA A 282 -3.44 -17.09 9.09
N PRO A 283 -2.17 -17.51 8.83
CA PRO A 283 -1.07 -17.18 9.72
C PRO A 283 -0.71 -15.69 9.69
N TRP A 284 -1.17 -14.98 8.70
CA TRP A 284 -0.98 -13.54 8.48
C TRP A 284 -2.26 -12.76 8.79
N GLN A 285 -2.12 -11.53 9.23
CA GLN A 285 -3.23 -10.58 9.15
C GLN A 285 -3.48 -10.22 7.67
N LEU A 286 -4.70 -10.43 7.17
CA LEU A 286 -5.11 -10.03 5.83
C LEU A 286 -5.83 -8.69 5.91
N THR A 287 -5.18 -7.62 5.46
CA THR A 287 -5.64 -6.24 5.64
C THR A 287 -5.34 -5.38 4.42
N ILE A 288 -5.45 -4.06 4.55
CA ILE A 288 -5.31 -3.10 3.46
C ILE A 288 -4.07 -2.23 3.61
N SER A 289 -3.53 -1.80 2.45
CA SER A 289 -2.73 -0.60 2.28
C SER A 289 -3.25 0.16 1.06
N TYR A 290 -4.44 0.74 1.21
CA TYR A 290 -5.17 1.36 0.11
C TYR A 290 -4.84 2.85 -0.02
N GLY A 291 -4.63 3.28 -1.28
CA GLY A 291 -4.57 4.69 -1.66
C GLY A 291 -5.91 5.13 -2.24
N ARG A 292 -6.09 4.90 -3.55
CA ARG A 292 -7.29 5.36 -4.28
C ARG A 292 -8.60 4.84 -3.68
N ALA A 293 -8.68 3.57 -3.32
CA ALA A 293 -9.91 2.97 -2.81
C ALA A 293 -10.37 3.57 -1.46
N LEU A 294 -9.46 4.12 -0.64
CA LEU A 294 -9.84 4.89 0.55
C LEU A 294 -10.08 6.37 0.25
N GLN A 295 -9.24 7.00 -0.56
CA GLN A 295 -9.22 8.44 -0.73
C GLN A 295 -10.26 8.95 -1.74
N GLN A 296 -10.66 8.15 -2.74
CA GLN A 296 -11.49 8.64 -3.86
C GLN A 296 -12.83 9.24 -3.40
N PRO A 297 -13.65 8.61 -2.51
CA PRO A 297 -14.87 9.23 -2.03
C PRO A 297 -14.64 10.53 -1.25
N ALA A 298 -13.60 10.55 -0.40
CA ALA A 298 -13.23 11.75 0.34
C ALA A 298 -12.78 12.89 -0.57
N LEU A 299 -12.00 12.58 -1.61
CA LEU A 299 -11.54 13.54 -2.60
C LEU A 299 -12.71 14.15 -3.40
N GLN A 300 -13.68 13.31 -3.77
CA GLN A 300 -14.91 13.75 -4.44
C GLN A 300 -15.76 14.65 -3.54
N ALA A 301 -15.82 14.40 -2.26
CA ALA A 301 -16.51 15.24 -1.28
C ALA A 301 -15.79 16.57 -1.05
N TRP A 302 -14.45 16.55 -0.97
CA TRP A 302 -13.62 17.73 -0.68
C TRP A 302 -13.68 18.81 -1.77
N GLN A 303 -13.46 18.44 -3.03
CA GLN A 303 -13.43 19.34 -4.19
C GLN A 303 -12.50 20.56 -4.04
N GLY A 304 -11.47 20.48 -3.21
CA GLY A 304 -10.52 21.57 -2.96
C GLY A 304 -11.07 22.71 -2.11
N LYS A 305 -12.19 22.53 -1.43
CA LYS A 305 -12.89 23.58 -0.69
C LYS A 305 -12.81 23.33 0.82
N ALA A 306 -12.44 24.37 1.57
CA ALA A 306 -12.33 24.29 3.04
C ALA A 306 -13.67 23.95 3.70
N GLU A 307 -14.78 24.49 3.20
CA GLU A 307 -16.13 24.21 3.70
C GLU A 307 -16.56 22.75 3.55
N ASN A 308 -15.89 21.97 2.70
CA ASN A 308 -16.18 20.57 2.48
C ASN A 308 -15.28 19.63 3.31
N SER A 309 -14.42 20.15 4.17
CA SER A 309 -13.45 19.33 4.94
C SER A 309 -14.14 18.27 5.78
N ASP A 310 -15.19 18.63 6.50
CA ASP A 310 -15.93 17.69 7.35
C ASP A 310 -16.59 16.58 6.51
N ALA A 311 -17.21 16.93 5.39
CA ALA A 311 -17.81 15.96 4.48
C ALA A 311 -16.76 14.98 3.91
N ALA A 312 -15.58 15.47 3.57
CA ALA A 312 -14.48 14.65 3.10
C ALA A 312 -13.94 13.69 4.19
N GLN A 313 -13.81 14.18 5.43
CA GLN A 313 -13.40 13.36 6.57
C GLN A 313 -14.44 12.27 6.87
N GLN A 314 -15.73 12.59 6.84
CA GLN A 314 -16.80 11.60 7.00
C GLN A 314 -16.78 10.53 5.90
N ALA A 315 -16.55 10.92 4.65
CA ALA A 315 -16.43 9.98 3.53
C ALA A 315 -15.20 9.05 3.70
N LEU A 316 -14.06 9.57 4.20
CA LEU A 316 -12.88 8.78 4.53
C LEU A 316 -13.18 7.79 5.65
N LEU A 317 -13.79 8.25 6.73
CA LEU A 317 -14.16 7.42 7.89
C LEU A 317 -15.13 6.31 7.48
N LYS A 318 -16.16 6.61 6.66
CA LYS A 318 -17.08 5.60 6.14
C LYS A 318 -16.31 4.50 5.39
N ARG A 319 -15.41 4.87 4.47
CA ARG A 319 -14.61 3.88 3.73
C ARG A 319 -13.67 3.09 4.64
N ALA A 320 -13.03 3.74 5.60
CA ALA A 320 -12.15 3.08 6.56
C ALA A 320 -12.93 2.06 7.42
N ARG A 321 -14.13 2.44 7.91
CA ARG A 321 -15.03 1.55 8.67
C ARG A 321 -15.48 0.34 7.84
N LEU A 322 -15.88 0.54 6.57
CA LEU A 322 -16.32 -0.57 5.73
C LEU A 322 -15.18 -1.55 5.42
N ASN A 323 -13.96 -1.04 5.24
CA ASN A 323 -12.78 -1.91 5.10
C ASN A 323 -12.43 -2.60 6.43
N HIS A 324 -12.61 -1.96 7.58
CA HIS A 324 -12.48 -2.61 8.89
C HIS A 324 -13.42 -3.81 9.01
N LEU A 325 -14.68 -3.68 8.65
CA LEU A 325 -15.62 -4.79 8.64
C LEU A 325 -15.20 -5.90 7.66
N ALA A 326 -14.66 -5.53 6.49
CA ALA A 326 -14.13 -6.50 5.53
C ALA A 326 -12.90 -7.26 6.07
N MET A 327 -12.04 -6.61 6.85
CA MET A 327 -10.91 -7.28 7.54
C MET A 327 -11.39 -8.29 8.60
N LEU A 328 -12.61 -8.12 9.11
CA LEU A 328 -13.24 -9.04 10.05
C LEU A 328 -14.12 -10.10 9.36
N GLY A 329 -14.32 -9.99 8.03
CA GLY A 329 -15.24 -10.86 7.27
C GLY A 329 -16.73 -10.54 7.50
N GLU A 330 -17.03 -9.34 7.99
CA GLU A 330 -18.35 -8.88 8.43
C GLU A 330 -18.98 -7.83 7.50
N TYR A 331 -18.31 -7.45 6.41
CA TYR A 331 -18.86 -6.50 5.45
C TYR A 331 -20.01 -7.09 4.64
N LEU A 332 -21.08 -6.30 4.49
CA LEU A 332 -22.22 -6.60 3.63
C LEU A 332 -22.39 -5.46 2.59
N PRO A 333 -22.69 -5.78 1.32
CA PRO A 333 -22.86 -4.75 0.27
C PRO A 333 -23.94 -3.70 0.59
N ALA A 334 -24.98 -4.06 1.35
CA ALA A 334 -26.02 -3.13 1.78
C ALA A 334 -25.49 -1.96 2.64
N MET A 335 -24.35 -2.14 3.34
CA MET A 335 -23.72 -1.11 4.17
C MET A 335 -23.11 0.05 3.36
N GLU A 336 -23.03 -0.07 2.04
CA GLU A 336 -22.62 1.04 1.17
C GLU A 336 -23.67 2.17 1.12
N SER A 337 -24.94 1.83 1.36
CA SER A 337 -26.05 2.78 1.29
C SER A 337 -26.31 3.51 2.61
N ASP A 338 -25.74 3.03 3.72
CA ASP A 338 -25.82 3.65 5.05
C ASP A 338 -24.80 4.83 5.16
#